data_15d8533c1183af8aaa9211cd0b14e482
#
_entry.id   15d8533c1183af8aaa9211cd0b14e482
#
_cell.length_a   1.000
_cell.length_b   1.000
_cell.length_c   1.000
_cell.angle_alpha   90.00
_cell.angle_beta   90.00
_cell.angle_gamma   90.00
#
_symmetry.space_group_name_H-M   'P 1'
#
loop_
_entity.id
_entity.type
_entity.pdbx_description
1 polymer ?
#
loop_
_entity_poly.entity_id
_entity_poly.type
_entity_poly.pdbx_seq_one_letter_code
_entity_poly.pdbx_strand_id
1 'polypeptide(L)'
;MAAAQRPPVGVEEALTRIATVADAPASTQAAQALWRMPLDAPVIVHDRASGSSWRRDSATGPALPVVLRNDQPPANTCITIDGAPAVLLLLPLPGDRDGLATLFWHEQWHCVQAALGLPATEGDTAHLDGEAGRTALRLEMRALAQALSTRDEHQARQHAAAALGYRALRSDAAAPPTRALEEEAKVERNEGLAEYSGRAIAAATHGGDATAAAVDALAKADASQSFVRSAAYVTGPAYGLLLDRWSPAWRRGLSAGATLPALLADALGVTWRGAGIAQNGAGYGADEVRTEERERAKERERRSAGYRERFLGNDAIRLPLRNPSISFDPRSLFPLDDAGTVYTPLTVRDEWGELTAVSGGLLSRDWALLSVSGGVVDGAGSRWTGPGWTIVLREGWRLERGGDGWGLTKEWGSGVGDPGDAGE
;
A
#
# COMPACT_ATOMS: atom_id res chain seq x y z
N MET A 1 41.70 -8.40 -14.57
CA MET A 1 40.73 -8.98 -13.63
C MET A 1 40.18 -7.83 -12.79
N ALA A 2 38.93 -7.42 -12.98
CA ALA A 2 38.29 -6.43 -12.10
C ALA A 2 38.29 -7.01 -10.68
N ALA A 3 38.73 -6.21 -9.70
CA ALA A 3 38.62 -6.61 -8.29
C ALA A 3 37.17 -6.96 -7.99
N ALA A 4 36.90 -8.14 -7.43
CA ALA A 4 35.57 -8.55 -7.05
C ALA A 4 35.01 -7.50 -6.06
N GLN A 5 34.00 -6.76 -6.49
CA GLN A 5 33.33 -5.75 -5.67
C GLN A 5 32.74 -6.47 -4.46
N ARG A 6 33.02 -5.98 -3.25
CA ARG A 6 32.45 -6.58 -2.03
C ARG A 6 31.13 -5.91 -1.71
N PRO A 7 30.12 -6.69 -1.28
CA PRO A 7 28.86 -6.10 -0.84
C PRO A 7 29.04 -5.27 0.42
N PRO A 8 28.19 -4.26 0.67
CA PRO A 8 28.09 -3.59 1.96
C PRO A 8 27.83 -4.59 3.09
N VAL A 9 28.30 -4.32 4.30
CA VAL A 9 28.17 -5.22 5.46
C VAL A 9 26.71 -5.62 5.70
N GLY A 10 25.79 -4.67 5.65
CA GLY A 10 24.36 -4.93 5.84
C GLY A 10 23.73 -5.82 4.77
N VAL A 11 24.25 -5.78 3.54
CA VAL A 11 23.81 -6.68 2.44
C VAL A 11 24.29 -8.10 2.68
N GLU A 12 25.53 -8.29 3.12
CA GLU A 12 26.10 -9.61 3.40
C GLU A 12 25.34 -10.31 4.55
N GLU A 13 25.05 -9.57 5.61
CA GLU A 13 24.22 -10.04 6.72
C GLU A 13 22.80 -10.41 6.25
N ALA A 14 22.16 -9.57 5.45
CA ALA A 14 20.83 -9.80 4.91
C ALA A 14 20.77 -11.08 4.06
N LEU A 15 21.71 -11.26 3.14
CA LEU A 15 21.80 -12.47 2.31
C LEU A 15 22.00 -13.72 3.16
N THR A 16 22.77 -13.64 4.24
CA THR A 16 22.96 -14.75 5.17
C THR A 16 21.69 -15.08 5.93
N ARG A 17 20.98 -14.07 6.44
CA ARG A 17 19.69 -14.26 7.13
C ARG A 17 18.63 -14.86 6.20
N ILE A 18 18.56 -14.40 4.95
CA ILE A 18 17.64 -14.95 3.94
C ILE A 18 17.96 -16.43 3.69
N ALA A 19 19.23 -16.80 3.54
CA ALA A 19 19.62 -18.19 3.34
C ALA A 19 19.14 -19.11 4.48
N THR A 20 19.14 -18.64 5.73
CA THR A 20 18.61 -19.44 6.88
C THR A 20 17.11 -19.72 6.78
N VAL A 21 16.37 -18.90 6.07
CA VAL A 21 14.92 -19.06 5.83
C VAL A 21 14.66 -19.88 4.56
N ALA A 22 15.37 -19.55 3.47
CA ALA A 22 15.20 -20.17 2.16
C ALA A 22 15.63 -21.63 2.11
N ASP A 23 16.81 -21.93 2.68
CA ASP A 23 17.46 -23.24 2.55
C ASP A 23 17.04 -24.25 3.63
N ALA A 24 16.12 -23.90 4.53
CA ALA A 24 15.58 -24.83 5.50
C ALA A 24 14.73 -25.89 4.78
N PRO A 25 15.08 -27.18 4.85
CA PRO A 25 14.33 -28.23 4.13
C PRO A 25 12.84 -28.26 4.47
N ALA A 26 12.50 -27.94 5.72
CA ALA A 26 11.11 -27.85 6.18
C ALA A 26 10.34 -26.72 5.46
N SER A 27 10.99 -25.60 5.15
CA SER A 27 10.37 -24.47 4.45
C SER A 27 10.00 -24.82 3.01
N THR A 28 10.94 -25.40 2.28
CA THR A 28 10.72 -25.83 0.89
C THR A 28 9.64 -26.91 0.82
N GLN A 29 9.66 -27.88 1.77
CA GLN A 29 8.64 -28.91 1.84
C GLN A 29 7.25 -28.32 2.17
N ALA A 30 7.15 -27.36 3.09
CA ALA A 30 5.90 -26.69 3.44
C ALA A 30 5.36 -25.89 2.25
N ALA A 31 6.21 -25.12 1.55
CA ALA A 31 5.85 -24.36 0.36
C ALA A 31 5.30 -25.26 -0.75
N GLN A 32 6.00 -26.38 -1.04
CA GLN A 32 5.57 -27.35 -2.05
C GLN A 32 4.28 -28.09 -1.64
N ALA A 33 4.12 -28.41 -0.36
CA ALA A 33 2.88 -29.01 0.13
C ALA A 33 1.70 -28.07 -0.01
N LEU A 34 1.91 -26.77 0.23
CA LEU A 34 0.89 -25.74 0.16
C LEU A 34 0.42 -25.49 -1.29
N TRP A 35 1.34 -25.26 -2.22
CA TRP A 35 1.02 -24.82 -3.58
C TRP A 35 1.30 -25.86 -4.68
N ARG A 36 1.89 -27.01 -4.35
CA ARG A 36 2.26 -28.10 -5.26
C ARG A 36 3.21 -27.70 -6.39
N MET A 37 3.98 -26.66 -6.16
CA MET A 37 5.01 -26.15 -7.04
C MET A 37 6.15 -25.55 -6.21
N PRO A 38 7.37 -25.51 -6.74
CA PRO A 38 8.49 -24.88 -6.05
C PRO A 38 8.28 -23.37 -5.93
N LEU A 39 8.61 -22.81 -4.78
CA LEU A 39 8.75 -21.38 -4.53
C LEU A 39 10.25 -21.13 -4.29
N ASP A 40 11.01 -21.04 -5.36
CA ASP A 40 12.48 -21.07 -5.33
C ASP A 40 13.10 -19.99 -6.26
N ALA A 41 12.38 -18.93 -6.53
CA ALA A 41 12.91 -17.80 -7.29
C ALA A 41 14.16 -17.22 -6.62
N PRO A 42 15.22 -16.88 -7.38
CA PRO A 42 16.42 -16.27 -6.82
C PRO A 42 16.10 -14.95 -6.12
N VAL A 43 16.89 -14.62 -5.07
CA VAL A 43 16.65 -13.43 -4.25
C VAL A 43 17.71 -12.39 -4.50
N ILE A 44 17.25 -11.15 -4.67
CA ILE A 44 18.05 -9.94 -4.81
C ILE A 44 17.77 -9.05 -3.61
N VAL A 45 18.82 -8.60 -2.94
CA VAL A 45 18.73 -7.60 -1.86
C VAL A 45 19.13 -6.25 -2.44
N HIS A 46 18.29 -5.24 -2.25
CA HIS A 46 18.56 -3.85 -2.63
C HIS A 46 18.78 -2.99 -1.40
N ASP A 47 19.93 -2.35 -1.35
CA ASP A 47 20.26 -1.34 -0.34
C ASP A 47 19.96 0.05 -0.88
N ARG A 48 18.90 0.69 -0.38
CA ARG A 48 18.51 2.06 -0.77
C ARG A 48 19.56 3.11 -0.41
N ALA A 49 20.36 2.88 0.63
CA ALA A 49 21.35 3.85 1.08
C ALA A 49 22.52 3.96 0.10
N SER A 50 23.01 2.83 -0.42
CA SER A 50 24.06 2.78 -1.42
C SER A 50 23.55 2.75 -2.87
N GLY A 51 22.25 2.52 -3.09
CA GLY A 51 21.67 2.30 -4.41
C GLY A 51 22.12 1.00 -5.08
N SER A 52 22.73 0.07 -4.33
CA SER A 52 23.30 -1.15 -4.88
C SER A 52 22.40 -2.38 -4.63
N SER A 53 22.46 -3.33 -5.58
CA SER A 53 21.70 -4.57 -5.51
C SER A 53 22.62 -5.77 -5.64
N TRP A 54 22.31 -6.81 -4.89
CA TRP A 54 23.16 -7.99 -4.75
C TRP A 54 22.33 -9.27 -4.69
N ARG A 55 22.84 -10.35 -5.26
CA ARG A 55 22.27 -11.69 -5.13
C ARG A 55 23.33 -12.67 -4.66
N ARG A 56 22.87 -13.83 -4.22
CA ARG A 56 23.70 -15.00 -3.93
C ARG A 56 23.03 -16.22 -4.55
N ASP A 57 23.79 -16.98 -5.33
CA ASP A 57 23.28 -18.14 -6.06
C ASP A 57 23.21 -19.41 -5.19
N SER A 58 23.86 -19.39 -4.03
CA SER A 58 23.81 -20.49 -3.03
C SER A 58 24.08 -19.94 -1.63
N ALA A 59 23.65 -20.64 -0.58
CA ALA A 59 23.79 -20.20 0.82
C ALA A 59 25.22 -19.79 1.22
N THR A 60 26.23 -20.44 0.65
CA THR A 60 27.66 -20.23 0.94
C THR A 60 28.43 -19.58 -0.21
N GLY A 61 27.77 -19.29 -1.32
CA GLY A 61 28.39 -18.67 -2.49
C GLY A 61 28.74 -17.21 -2.27
N PRO A 62 29.57 -16.63 -3.14
CA PRO A 62 29.88 -15.20 -3.09
C PRO A 62 28.63 -14.37 -3.43
N ALA A 63 28.52 -13.20 -2.81
CA ALA A 63 27.54 -12.21 -3.24
C ALA A 63 27.97 -11.59 -4.58
N LEU A 64 27.04 -11.52 -5.52
CA LEU A 64 27.23 -10.99 -6.87
C LEU A 64 26.44 -9.70 -7.05
N PRO A 65 27.04 -8.64 -7.63
CA PRO A 65 26.31 -7.40 -7.92
C PRO A 65 25.27 -7.64 -9.00
N VAL A 66 24.11 -6.96 -8.87
CA VAL A 66 23.01 -6.99 -9.85
C VAL A 66 22.71 -5.56 -10.27
N VAL A 67 22.53 -5.33 -11.56
CA VAL A 67 22.08 -4.04 -12.08
C VAL A 67 20.57 -4.11 -12.27
N LEU A 68 19.82 -3.35 -11.47
CA LEU A 68 18.39 -3.16 -11.67
C LEU A 68 18.16 -2.16 -12.81
N ARG A 69 17.07 -2.34 -13.55
CA ARG A 69 16.64 -1.38 -14.56
C ARG A 69 16.06 -0.15 -13.86
N ASN A 70 16.31 1.02 -14.43
CA ASN A 70 15.87 2.30 -13.86
C ASN A 70 14.33 2.49 -13.81
N ASP A 71 13.59 1.67 -14.55
CA ASP A 71 12.12 1.67 -14.58
C ASP A 71 11.45 0.81 -13.49
N GLN A 72 12.27 0.11 -12.67
CA GLN A 72 11.76 -0.72 -11.58
C GLN A 72 11.79 0.08 -10.26
N PRO A 73 10.62 0.43 -9.69
CA PRO A 73 10.58 1.09 -8.39
C PRO A 73 11.12 0.14 -7.32
N PRO A 74 12.00 0.62 -6.42
CA PRO A 74 12.53 -0.22 -5.36
C PRO A 74 11.45 -0.50 -4.32
N ALA A 75 10.78 -1.64 -4.47
CA ALA A 75 9.80 -2.19 -3.53
C ALA A 75 10.13 -3.67 -3.29
N ASN A 76 9.68 -4.23 -2.16
CA ASN A 76 9.63 -5.68 -2.05
C ASN A 76 8.66 -6.17 -3.11
N THR A 77 9.07 -7.07 -3.97
CA THR A 77 8.23 -7.56 -5.07
C THR A 77 8.93 -8.68 -5.84
N CYS A 78 8.19 -9.39 -6.68
CA CYS A 78 8.78 -10.21 -7.74
C CYS A 78 9.06 -9.36 -8.98
N ILE A 79 10.29 -9.41 -9.46
CA ILE A 79 10.75 -8.73 -10.68
C ILE A 79 11.21 -9.74 -11.72
N THR A 80 11.42 -9.27 -12.95
CA THR A 80 12.01 -10.10 -14.01
C THR A 80 13.46 -9.66 -14.25
N ILE A 81 14.40 -10.56 -14.09
CA ILE A 81 15.83 -10.37 -14.41
C ILE A 81 16.23 -11.43 -15.42
N ASP A 82 16.82 -11.01 -16.52
CA ASP A 82 17.29 -11.90 -17.60
C ASP A 82 16.20 -12.86 -18.13
N GLY A 83 14.95 -12.40 -18.10
CA GLY A 83 13.79 -13.19 -18.55
C GLY A 83 13.23 -14.19 -17.51
N ALA A 84 13.77 -14.23 -16.31
CA ALA A 84 13.33 -15.11 -15.23
C ALA A 84 12.79 -14.30 -14.02
N PRO A 85 11.82 -14.85 -13.25
CA PRO A 85 11.35 -14.20 -12.03
C PRO A 85 12.43 -14.23 -10.95
N ALA A 86 12.52 -13.16 -10.18
CA ALA A 86 13.39 -13.03 -9.01
C ALA A 86 12.71 -12.19 -7.94
N VAL A 87 12.88 -12.56 -6.69
CA VAL A 87 12.41 -11.79 -5.54
C VAL A 87 13.35 -10.63 -5.29
N LEU A 88 12.83 -9.41 -5.19
CA LEU A 88 13.55 -8.23 -4.75
C LEU A 88 13.15 -7.87 -3.32
N LEU A 89 14.10 -7.87 -2.40
CA LEU A 89 13.91 -7.45 -1.01
C LEU A 89 14.72 -6.20 -0.70
N LEU A 90 14.08 -5.26 -0.01
CA LEU A 90 14.68 -3.99 0.36
C LEU A 90 15.25 -4.02 1.77
N LEU A 91 16.40 -3.40 1.97
CA LEU A 91 16.93 -3.13 3.30
C LEU A 91 16.23 -1.90 3.95
N PRO A 92 16.02 -1.92 5.29
CA PRO A 92 16.33 -3.01 6.22
C PRO A 92 15.29 -4.15 6.18
N LEU A 93 15.74 -5.39 6.33
CA LEU A 93 14.86 -6.56 6.49
C LEU A 93 14.22 -6.58 7.90
N PRO A 94 13.07 -7.30 8.08
CA PRO A 94 12.51 -7.55 9.40
C PRO A 94 13.55 -8.07 10.38
N GLY A 95 13.53 -7.57 11.61
CA GLY A 95 14.52 -7.91 12.65
C GLY A 95 14.38 -9.34 13.15
N ASP A 96 13.16 -9.82 13.31
CA ASP A 96 12.84 -11.15 13.78
C ASP A 96 12.77 -12.17 12.61
N ARG A 97 12.93 -13.44 12.99
CA ARG A 97 12.98 -14.54 12.02
C ARG A 97 11.65 -14.81 11.35
N ASP A 98 10.56 -14.74 12.11
CA ASP A 98 9.22 -15.04 11.59
C ASP A 98 8.74 -13.96 10.63
N GLY A 99 9.00 -12.68 10.94
CA GLY A 99 8.74 -11.56 10.04
C GLY A 99 9.55 -11.67 8.75
N LEU A 100 10.83 -12.04 8.84
CA LEU A 100 11.66 -12.27 7.65
C LEU A 100 11.15 -13.45 6.82
N ALA A 101 10.78 -14.56 7.46
CA ALA A 101 10.25 -15.73 6.77
C ALA A 101 8.91 -15.41 6.10
N THR A 102 8.03 -14.70 6.79
CA THR A 102 6.75 -14.25 6.23
C THR A 102 6.96 -13.39 5.00
N LEU A 103 7.82 -12.36 5.09
CA LEU A 103 8.15 -11.49 3.95
C LEU A 103 8.74 -12.30 2.78
N PHE A 104 9.73 -13.15 3.06
CA PHE A 104 10.39 -13.94 2.03
C PHE A 104 9.40 -14.83 1.27
N TRP A 105 8.56 -15.61 1.96
CA TRP A 105 7.59 -16.50 1.32
C TRP A 105 6.41 -15.76 0.70
N HIS A 106 6.06 -14.58 1.19
CA HIS A 106 5.12 -13.65 0.56
C HIS A 106 5.62 -13.28 -0.85
N GLU A 107 6.86 -12.80 -0.95
CA GLU A 107 7.42 -12.37 -2.24
C GLU A 107 7.72 -13.55 -3.18
N GLN A 108 8.09 -14.70 -2.63
CA GLN A 108 8.22 -15.93 -3.41
C GLN A 108 6.89 -16.34 -4.05
N TRP A 109 5.78 -16.19 -3.33
CA TRP A 109 4.47 -16.51 -3.86
C TRP A 109 4.12 -15.61 -5.07
N HIS A 110 4.45 -14.33 -5.04
CA HIS A 110 4.25 -13.43 -6.18
C HIS A 110 4.99 -13.90 -7.44
N CYS A 111 6.14 -14.53 -7.30
CA CYS A 111 6.90 -15.05 -8.44
C CYS A 111 6.23 -16.24 -9.14
N VAL A 112 5.38 -16.99 -8.45
CA VAL A 112 4.66 -18.15 -9.01
C VAL A 112 3.19 -17.87 -9.28
N GLN A 113 2.66 -16.75 -8.83
CA GLN A 113 1.25 -16.37 -8.91
C GLN A 113 0.66 -16.50 -10.31
N ALA A 114 1.37 -16.02 -11.33
CA ALA A 114 0.92 -16.11 -12.72
C ALA A 114 0.86 -17.56 -13.22
N ALA A 115 1.80 -18.41 -12.82
CA ALA A 115 1.82 -19.83 -13.17
C ALA A 115 0.69 -20.61 -12.49
N LEU A 116 0.17 -20.11 -11.37
CA LEU A 116 -1.03 -20.63 -10.71
C LEU A 116 -2.34 -20.20 -11.40
N GLY A 117 -2.28 -19.40 -12.48
CA GLY A 117 -3.46 -18.84 -13.15
C GLY A 117 -4.11 -17.68 -12.37
N LEU A 118 -3.36 -17.04 -11.48
CA LEU A 118 -3.80 -15.96 -10.62
C LEU A 118 -2.98 -14.68 -10.94
N PRO A 119 -3.19 -14.04 -12.09
CA PRO A 119 -2.38 -12.89 -12.48
C PRO A 119 -2.49 -11.76 -11.46
N ALA A 120 -1.37 -11.06 -11.22
CA ALA A 120 -1.33 -9.88 -10.38
C ALA A 120 -2.28 -8.81 -10.93
N THR A 121 -3.17 -8.33 -10.10
CA THR A 121 -4.14 -7.29 -10.44
C THR A 121 -4.27 -6.31 -9.30
N GLU A 122 -4.27 -5.02 -9.61
CA GLU A 122 -4.59 -4.00 -8.63
C GLU A 122 -6.10 -3.86 -8.47
N GLY A 123 -6.55 -3.55 -7.26
CA GLY A 123 -7.95 -3.28 -6.95
C GLY A 123 -8.12 -1.90 -6.32
N ASP A 124 -9.20 -1.21 -6.69
CA ASP A 124 -9.60 0.05 -6.06
C ASP A 124 -10.48 -0.23 -4.83
N THR A 125 -9.88 -0.16 -3.67
CA THR A 125 -10.54 -0.43 -2.38
C THR A 125 -10.80 0.84 -1.56
N ALA A 126 -10.87 2.01 -2.19
CA ALA A 126 -11.08 3.30 -1.51
C ALA A 126 -12.36 3.32 -0.65
N HIS A 127 -13.39 2.56 -1.01
CA HIS A 127 -14.63 2.41 -0.24
C HIS A 127 -14.41 1.85 1.17
N LEU A 128 -13.30 1.15 1.41
CA LEU A 128 -12.95 0.61 2.74
C LEU A 128 -12.61 1.69 3.76
N ASP A 129 -12.31 2.92 3.34
CA ASP A 129 -12.02 4.05 4.23
C ASP A 129 -13.22 4.96 4.50
N GLY A 130 -14.37 4.69 3.90
CA GLY A 130 -15.66 5.31 4.24
C GLY A 130 -16.25 4.77 5.56
N GLU A 131 -17.13 5.52 6.23
CA GLU A 131 -17.75 5.13 7.51
C GLU A 131 -18.37 3.73 7.47
N ALA A 132 -19.23 3.46 6.48
CA ALA A 132 -19.90 2.17 6.33
C ALA A 132 -18.89 1.04 6.01
N GLY A 133 -17.95 1.28 5.10
CA GLY A 133 -16.91 0.33 4.71
C GLY A 133 -16.04 -0.07 5.90
N ARG A 134 -15.55 0.90 6.65
CA ARG A 134 -14.73 0.68 7.84
C ARG A 134 -15.50 -0.04 8.93
N THR A 135 -16.72 0.41 9.22
CA THR A 135 -17.56 -0.22 10.26
C THR A 135 -17.76 -1.70 9.97
N ALA A 136 -18.16 -2.04 8.75
CA ALA A 136 -18.40 -3.43 8.38
C ALA A 136 -17.12 -4.26 8.33
N LEU A 137 -15.99 -3.69 7.84
CA LEU A 137 -14.70 -4.38 7.81
C LEU A 137 -14.16 -4.68 9.21
N ARG A 138 -14.25 -3.74 10.14
CA ARG A 138 -13.83 -3.95 11.53
C ARG A 138 -14.65 -5.06 12.20
N LEU A 139 -15.96 -5.08 11.98
CA LEU A 139 -16.83 -6.14 12.49
C LEU A 139 -16.51 -7.50 11.83
N GLU A 140 -16.22 -7.53 10.54
CA GLU A 140 -15.73 -8.72 9.85
C GLU A 140 -14.42 -9.22 10.46
N MET A 141 -13.43 -8.35 10.67
CA MET A 141 -12.16 -8.73 11.29
C MET A 141 -12.33 -9.28 12.71
N ARG A 142 -13.19 -8.68 13.53
CA ARG A 142 -13.51 -9.18 14.87
C ARG A 142 -14.21 -10.55 14.81
N ALA A 143 -15.11 -10.75 13.85
CA ALA A 143 -15.79 -12.04 13.66
C ALA A 143 -14.83 -13.12 13.15
N LEU A 144 -13.92 -12.80 12.21
CA LEU A 144 -12.86 -13.70 11.75
C LEU A 144 -11.92 -14.09 12.90
N ALA A 145 -11.53 -13.15 13.76
CA ALA A 145 -10.68 -13.42 14.90
C ALA A 145 -11.37 -14.38 15.90
N GLN A 146 -12.66 -14.19 16.15
CA GLN A 146 -13.43 -15.13 16.99
C GLN A 146 -13.59 -16.50 16.33
N ALA A 147 -13.83 -16.57 15.01
CA ALA A 147 -13.91 -17.84 14.28
C ALA A 147 -12.60 -18.64 14.37
N LEU A 148 -11.45 -17.96 14.29
CA LEU A 148 -10.14 -18.58 14.41
C LEU A 148 -9.82 -19.02 15.85
N SER A 149 -10.20 -18.23 16.85
CA SER A 149 -9.87 -18.47 18.26
C SER A 149 -10.78 -19.50 18.92
N THR A 150 -12.00 -19.69 18.41
CA THR A 150 -13.02 -20.52 19.04
C THR A 150 -12.76 -22.01 18.78
N ARG A 151 -12.67 -22.81 19.85
CA ARG A 151 -12.47 -24.26 19.76
C ARG A 151 -13.75 -25.03 19.46
N ASP A 152 -14.90 -24.51 19.91
CA ASP A 152 -16.21 -25.08 19.60
C ASP A 152 -16.51 -24.92 18.11
N GLU A 153 -16.68 -26.04 17.42
CA GLU A 153 -16.81 -26.05 15.96
C GLU A 153 -18.08 -25.35 15.47
N HIS A 154 -19.18 -25.51 16.21
CA HIS A 154 -20.42 -24.87 15.84
C HIS A 154 -20.35 -23.35 16.01
N GLN A 155 -19.80 -22.87 17.12
CA GLN A 155 -19.60 -21.44 17.36
C GLN A 155 -18.60 -20.84 16.36
N ALA A 156 -17.49 -21.53 16.06
CA ALA A 156 -16.52 -21.07 15.08
C ALA A 156 -17.17 -20.86 13.70
N ARG A 157 -18.02 -21.79 13.26
CA ARG A 157 -18.79 -21.67 12.00
C ARG A 157 -19.78 -20.52 12.05
N GLN A 158 -20.43 -20.27 13.19
CA GLN A 158 -21.33 -19.12 13.36
C GLN A 158 -20.57 -17.79 13.24
N HIS A 159 -19.37 -17.67 13.85
CA HIS A 159 -18.53 -16.50 13.73
C HIS A 159 -18.04 -16.28 12.28
N ALA A 160 -17.66 -17.35 11.58
CA ALA A 160 -17.27 -17.27 10.18
C ALA A 160 -18.45 -16.83 9.28
N ALA A 161 -19.65 -17.35 9.52
CA ALA A 161 -20.84 -16.91 8.81
C ALA A 161 -21.19 -15.44 9.11
N ALA A 162 -20.99 -14.98 10.35
CA ALA A 162 -21.15 -13.56 10.69
C ALA A 162 -20.14 -12.67 9.95
N ALA A 163 -18.87 -13.10 9.83
CA ALA A 163 -17.87 -12.39 9.05
C ALA A 163 -18.30 -12.22 7.58
N LEU A 164 -18.81 -13.28 6.95
CA LEU A 164 -19.36 -13.21 5.60
C LEU A 164 -20.55 -12.25 5.50
N GLY A 165 -21.41 -12.21 6.53
CA GLY A 165 -22.51 -11.26 6.62
C GLY A 165 -22.05 -9.80 6.67
N TYR A 166 -21.03 -9.47 7.47
CA TYR A 166 -20.44 -8.12 7.50
C TYR A 166 -19.80 -7.74 6.17
N ARG A 167 -19.17 -8.69 5.50
CA ARG A 167 -18.64 -8.47 4.17
C ARG A 167 -19.73 -8.14 3.16
N ALA A 168 -20.86 -8.85 3.20
CA ALA A 168 -22.01 -8.56 2.35
C ALA A 168 -22.55 -7.14 2.62
N LEU A 169 -22.71 -6.76 3.90
CA LEU A 169 -23.14 -5.40 4.27
C LEU A 169 -22.22 -4.32 3.72
N ARG A 170 -20.90 -4.53 3.80
CA ARG A 170 -19.93 -3.59 3.25
C ARG A 170 -20.07 -3.44 1.75
N SER A 171 -20.22 -4.55 1.05
CA SER A 171 -20.44 -4.54 -0.38
C SER A 171 -21.72 -3.80 -0.76
N ASP A 172 -22.83 -4.08 -0.06
CA ASP A 172 -24.12 -3.47 -0.36
C ASP A 172 -24.13 -1.95 -0.07
N ALA A 173 -23.27 -1.47 0.82
CA ALA A 173 -23.08 -0.05 1.10
C ALA A 173 -22.21 0.67 0.05
N ALA A 174 -21.49 -0.06 -0.80
CA ALA A 174 -20.66 0.51 -1.86
C ALA A 174 -21.45 0.72 -3.15
N ALA A 175 -21.02 1.68 -3.97
CA ALA A 175 -21.66 1.99 -5.25
C ALA A 175 -20.68 1.88 -6.42
N PRO A 176 -20.84 0.90 -7.33
CA PRO A 176 -21.80 -0.22 -7.30
C PRO A 176 -21.30 -1.39 -6.44
N PRO A 177 -22.19 -2.13 -5.79
CA PRO A 177 -21.85 -3.22 -4.87
C PRO A 177 -20.98 -4.34 -5.49
N THR A 178 -21.30 -4.74 -6.71
CA THR A 178 -20.54 -5.79 -7.43
C THR A 178 -19.11 -5.40 -7.69
N ARG A 179 -18.87 -4.15 -8.05
CA ARG A 179 -17.51 -3.63 -8.28
C ARG A 179 -16.68 -3.66 -7.00
N ALA A 180 -17.24 -3.25 -5.87
CA ALA A 180 -16.52 -3.29 -4.60
C ALA A 180 -15.99 -4.69 -4.26
N LEU A 181 -16.83 -5.71 -4.45
CA LEU A 181 -16.45 -7.12 -4.24
C LEU A 181 -15.34 -7.58 -5.19
N GLU A 182 -15.43 -7.21 -6.46
CA GLU A 182 -14.43 -7.57 -7.46
C GLU A 182 -13.08 -6.89 -7.14
N GLU A 183 -13.10 -5.62 -6.76
CA GLU A 183 -11.89 -4.85 -6.42
C GLU A 183 -11.23 -5.39 -5.14
N GLU A 184 -12.00 -5.70 -4.10
CA GLU A 184 -11.47 -6.36 -2.91
C GLU A 184 -10.91 -7.76 -3.23
N ALA A 185 -11.60 -8.54 -4.04
CA ALA A 185 -11.14 -9.87 -4.43
C ALA A 185 -9.83 -9.84 -5.24
N LYS A 186 -9.58 -8.80 -6.04
CA LYS A 186 -8.29 -8.60 -6.72
C LYS A 186 -7.16 -8.45 -5.70
N VAL A 187 -7.33 -7.56 -4.72
CA VAL A 187 -6.30 -7.32 -3.69
C VAL A 187 -6.13 -8.55 -2.80
N GLU A 188 -7.20 -9.26 -2.46
CA GLU A 188 -7.09 -10.51 -1.68
C GLU A 188 -6.38 -11.63 -2.42
N ARG A 189 -6.63 -11.80 -3.72
CA ARG A 189 -5.89 -12.76 -4.54
C ARG A 189 -4.42 -12.36 -4.68
N ASN A 190 -4.12 -11.08 -4.78
CA ASN A 190 -2.75 -10.58 -4.90
C ASN A 190 -2.01 -10.64 -3.58
N GLU A 191 -2.43 -9.83 -2.62
CA GLU A 191 -1.73 -9.63 -1.35
C GLU A 191 -2.16 -10.62 -0.26
N GLY A 192 -3.46 -10.93 -0.23
CA GLY A 192 -4.01 -11.80 0.81
C GLY A 192 -3.50 -13.24 0.72
N LEU A 193 -3.38 -13.80 -0.50
CA LEU A 193 -2.82 -15.13 -0.69
C LEU A 193 -1.30 -15.16 -0.50
N ALA A 194 -0.60 -14.10 -0.87
CA ALA A 194 0.84 -13.95 -0.62
C ALA A 194 1.11 -13.94 0.89
N GLU A 195 0.38 -13.13 1.64
CA GLU A 195 0.53 -13.04 3.09
C GLU A 195 0.10 -14.32 3.81
N TYR A 196 -0.98 -14.97 3.35
CA TYR A 196 -1.37 -16.29 3.84
C TYR A 196 -0.22 -17.30 3.64
N SER A 197 0.38 -17.32 2.45
CA SER A 197 1.49 -18.22 2.13
C SER A 197 2.69 -17.96 3.02
N GLY A 198 3.07 -16.70 3.18
CA GLY A 198 4.16 -16.28 4.05
C GLY A 198 3.98 -16.79 5.48
N ARG A 199 2.82 -16.51 6.08
CA ARG A 199 2.52 -16.91 7.46
C ARG A 199 2.41 -18.42 7.64
N ALA A 200 1.73 -19.13 6.73
CA ALA A 200 1.55 -20.57 6.81
C ALA A 200 2.89 -21.32 6.72
N ILE A 201 3.77 -20.91 5.78
CA ILE A 201 5.08 -21.54 5.61
C ILE A 201 6.00 -21.20 6.78
N ALA A 202 6.03 -19.92 7.23
CA ALA A 202 6.84 -19.52 8.38
C ALA A 202 6.46 -20.30 9.65
N ALA A 203 5.16 -20.42 9.95
CA ALA A 203 4.67 -21.18 11.09
C ALA A 203 5.02 -22.68 11.00
N ALA A 204 4.82 -23.31 9.85
CA ALA A 204 5.16 -24.71 9.63
C ALA A 204 6.65 -25.00 9.79
N THR A 205 7.51 -24.02 9.52
CA THR A 205 8.96 -24.16 9.56
C THR A 205 9.54 -23.89 10.94
N HIS A 206 9.00 -22.90 11.65
CA HIS A 206 9.59 -22.42 12.91
C HIS A 206 8.81 -22.88 14.14
N GLY A 207 7.75 -23.69 13.96
CA GLY A 207 6.91 -24.16 15.06
C GLY A 207 6.00 -23.09 15.64
N GLY A 208 5.74 -22.00 14.89
CA GLY A 208 4.81 -20.96 15.27
C GLY A 208 3.34 -21.38 15.10
N ASP A 209 2.44 -20.56 15.63
CA ASP A 209 0.99 -20.71 15.47
C ASP A 209 0.47 -19.65 14.48
N ALA A 210 0.25 -20.07 13.22
CA ALA A 210 -0.29 -19.20 12.17
C ALA A 210 -1.66 -18.62 12.55
N THR A 211 -2.47 -19.38 13.29
CA THR A 211 -3.81 -18.95 13.75
C THR A 211 -3.68 -17.84 14.78
N ALA A 212 -2.86 -18.01 15.79
CA ALA A 212 -2.60 -16.98 16.79
C ALA A 212 -2.03 -15.69 16.14
N ALA A 213 -1.07 -15.85 15.23
CA ALA A 213 -0.50 -14.72 14.48
C ALA A 213 -1.55 -13.98 13.62
N ALA A 214 -2.49 -14.69 13.00
CA ALA A 214 -3.57 -14.07 12.24
C ALA A 214 -4.56 -13.33 13.15
N VAL A 215 -4.92 -13.89 14.30
CA VAL A 215 -5.77 -13.24 15.30
C VAL A 215 -5.15 -11.94 15.81
N ASP A 216 -3.86 -11.97 16.15
CA ASP A 216 -3.11 -10.78 16.57
C ASP A 216 -3.05 -9.71 15.48
N ALA A 217 -2.87 -10.12 14.22
CA ALA A 217 -2.84 -9.20 13.09
C ALA A 217 -4.20 -8.53 12.86
N LEU A 218 -5.30 -9.29 12.95
CA LEU A 218 -6.66 -8.75 12.87
C LEU A 218 -6.94 -7.73 13.99
N ALA A 219 -6.54 -8.06 15.22
CA ALA A 219 -6.69 -7.16 16.37
C ALA A 219 -5.88 -5.85 16.22
N LYS A 220 -4.64 -5.94 15.75
CA LYS A 220 -3.81 -4.77 15.48
C LYS A 220 -4.36 -3.91 14.35
N ALA A 221 -4.90 -4.55 13.31
CA ALA A 221 -5.47 -3.86 12.17
C ALA A 221 -6.77 -3.10 12.51
N ASP A 222 -7.52 -3.51 13.53
CA ASP A 222 -8.78 -2.86 13.94
C ASP A 222 -8.64 -1.35 14.17
N ALA A 223 -7.48 -0.89 14.64
CA ALA A 223 -7.15 0.52 14.88
C ALA A 223 -6.44 1.22 13.70
N SER A 224 -6.35 0.61 12.53
CA SER A 224 -5.60 1.15 11.39
C SER A 224 -6.17 2.48 10.89
N GLN A 225 -5.28 3.40 10.50
CA GLN A 225 -5.66 4.70 9.94
C GLN A 225 -6.33 4.57 8.57
N SER A 226 -5.91 3.60 7.75
CA SER A 226 -6.48 3.30 6.44
C SER A 226 -6.51 1.80 6.21
N PHE A 227 -7.57 1.34 5.56
CA PHE A 227 -7.75 -0.05 5.14
C PHE A 227 -7.51 -0.25 3.65
N VAL A 228 -7.38 0.84 2.90
CA VAL A 228 -7.03 0.79 1.49
C VAL A 228 -5.70 0.06 1.33
N ARG A 229 -5.67 -1.01 0.54
CA ARG A 229 -4.54 -1.93 0.33
C ARG A 229 -4.14 -2.79 1.54
N SER A 230 -4.39 -2.36 2.79
CA SER A 230 -3.91 -3.08 3.98
C SER A 230 -4.87 -4.17 4.47
N ALA A 231 -6.16 -4.08 4.17
CA ALA A 231 -7.16 -5.04 4.65
C ALA A 231 -6.85 -6.48 4.23
N ALA A 232 -6.44 -6.71 2.99
CA ALA A 232 -6.17 -8.03 2.44
C ALA A 232 -5.03 -8.77 3.16
N TYR A 233 -4.06 -8.04 3.72
CA TYR A 233 -2.94 -8.62 4.49
C TYR A 233 -3.37 -9.26 5.80
N VAL A 234 -4.58 -8.96 6.28
CA VAL A 234 -5.12 -9.56 7.50
C VAL A 234 -6.34 -10.44 7.23
N THR A 235 -7.20 -10.06 6.28
CA THR A 235 -8.38 -10.88 5.93
C THR A 235 -7.98 -12.11 5.11
N GLY A 236 -7.03 -12.00 4.18
CA GLY A 236 -6.56 -13.11 3.36
C GLY A 236 -6.04 -14.30 4.17
N PRO A 237 -5.07 -14.11 5.09
CA PRO A 237 -4.63 -15.17 6.00
C PRO A 237 -5.76 -15.76 6.84
N ALA A 238 -6.66 -14.93 7.36
CA ALA A 238 -7.77 -15.40 8.16
C ALA A 238 -8.73 -16.31 7.38
N TYR A 239 -9.12 -15.90 6.18
CA TYR A 239 -9.94 -16.74 5.28
C TYR A 239 -9.19 -18.01 4.88
N GLY A 240 -7.91 -17.92 4.54
CA GLY A 240 -7.08 -19.06 4.16
C GLY A 240 -7.01 -20.12 5.26
N LEU A 241 -6.77 -19.71 6.50
CA LEU A 241 -6.71 -20.61 7.66
C LEU A 241 -8.06 -21.24 8.00
N LEU A 242 -9.18 -20.51 7.88
CA LEU A 242 -10.51 -21.07 8.05
C LEU A 242 -10.85 -22.06 6.93
N LEU A 243 -10.42 -21.79 5.71
CA LEU A 243 -10.55 -22.73 4.59
C LEU A 243 -9.68 -23.98 4.79
N ASP A 244 -8.48 -23.87 5.35
CA ASP A 244 -7.68 -25.03 5.71
C ASP A 244 -8.38 -25.94 6.74
N ARG A 245 -9.10 -25.32 7.68
CA ARG A 245 -9.87 -26.03 8.70
C ARG A 245 -11.06 -26.80 8.12
N TRP A 246 -11.81 -26.18 7.16
CA TRP A 246 -13.10 -26.74 6.73
C TRP A 246 -13.16 -27.23 5.30
N SER A 247 -12.20 -26.88 4.48
CA SER A 247 -12.10 -27.29 3.07
C SER A 247 -10.64 -27.43 2.63
N PRO A 248 -9.85 -28.39 3.18
CA PRO A 248 -8.39 -28.44 2.97
C PRO A 248 -7.93 -28.48 1.51
N ALA A 249 -8.83 -28.82 0.60
CA ALA A 249 -8.58 -28.85 -0.84
C ALA A 249 -8.91 -27.54 -1.57
N TRP A 250 -9.30 -26.48 -0.87
CA TRP A 250 -9.82 -25.23 -1.43
C TRP A 250 -8.89 -24.58 -2.48
N ARG A 251 -7.57 -24.71 -2.31
CA ARG A 251 -6.58 -24.18 -3.25
C ARG A 251 -6.69 -24.78 -4.65
N ARG A 252 -7.29 -25.99 -4.80
CA ARG A 252 -7.55 -26.58 -6.12
C ARG A 252 -8.67 -25.90 -6.90
N GLY A 253 -9.57 -25.23 -6.18
CA GLY A 253 -10.68 -24.47 -6.74
C GLY A 253 -10.34 -23.01 -7.03
N LEU A 254 -9.11 -22.56 -6.73
CA LEU A 254 -8.69 -21.21 -7.01
C LEU A 254 -8.62 -20.97 -8.52
N SER A 255 -9.19 -19.85 -8.94
CA SER A 255 -9.15 -19.32 -10.29
C SER A 255 -9.19 -17.80 -10.23
N ALA A 256 -8.97 -17.14 -11.35
CA ALA A 256 -9.07 -15.68 -11.43
C ALA A 256 -10.47 -15.14 -11.04
N GLY A 257 -11.52 -15.95 -11.12
CA GLY A 257 -12.88 -15.58 -10.70
C GLY A 257 -13.26 -16.02 -9.28
N ALA A 258 -12.46 -16.88 -8.62
CA ALA A 258 -12.74 -17.33 -7.26
C ALA A 258 -12.44 -16.24 -6.23
N THR A 259 -13.25 -16.16 -5.17
CA THR A 259 -13.04 -15.27 -4.03
C THR A 259 -12.96 -16.08 -2.74
N LEU A 260 -12.08 -15.69 -1.82
CA LEU A 260 -11.94 -16.38 -0.53
C LEU A 260 -13.25 -16.45 0.26
N PRO A 261 -14.07 -15.36 0.33
CA PRO A 261 -15.37 -15.41 0.98
C PRO A 261 -16.35 -16.39 0.33
N ALA A 262 -16.37 -16.50 -1.00
CA ALA A 262 -17.26 -17.45 -1.68
C ALA A 262 -16.85 -18.90 -1.38
N LEU A 263 -15.54 -19.21 -1.43
CA LEU A 263 -15.04 -20.53 -1.05
C LEU A 263 -15.36 -20.89 0.41
N LEU A 264 -15.26 -19.90 1.32
CA LEU A 264 -15.62 -20.10 2.72
C LEU A 264 -17.12 -20.34 2.90
N ALA A 265 -17.97 -19.60 2.18
CA ALA A 265 -19.42 -19.79 2.20
C ALA A 265 -19.80 -21.21 1.73
N ASP A 266 -19.18 -21.69 0.66
CA ASP A 266 -19.35 -23.07 0.16
C ASP A 266 -18.90 -24.09 1.19
N ALA A 267 -17.75 -23.90 1.86
CA ALA A 267 -17.26 -24.78 2.92
C ALA A 267 -18.17 -24.82 4.16
N LEU A 268 -18.88 -23.74 4.44
CA LEU A 268 -19.86 -23.64 5.52
C LEU A 268 -21.24 -24.16 5.11
N GLY A 269 -21.54 -24.28 3.82
CA GLY A 269 -22.86 -24.60 3.30
C GLY A 269 -23.87 -23.46 3.47
N VAL A 270 -23.40 -22.20 3.40
CA VAL A 270 -24.24 -21.01 3.57
C VAL A 270 -24.23 -20.14 2.31
N THR A 271 -25.35 -19.45 2.07
CA THR A 271 -25.38 -18.39 1.07
C THR A 271 -24.81 -17.13 1.72
N TRP A 272 -23.63 -16.68 1.30
CA TRP A 272 -22.92 -15.61 2.00
C TRP A 272 -23.69 -14.26 2.05
N ARG A 273 -24.54 -13.95 1.11
CA ARG A 273 -25.47 -12.81 1.16
C ARG A 273 -26.71 -13.05 2.05
N GLY A 274 -26.97 -14.31 2.45
CA GLY A 274 -28.04 -14.71 3.33
C GLY A 274 -27.56 -15.31 4.65
N ALA A 275 -26.26 -15.40 4.87
CA ALA A 275 -25.70 -15.79 6.16
C ALA A 275 -26.27 -14.83 7.20
N GLY A 276 -27.13 -15.35 8.10
CA GLY A 276 -27.86 -14.55 9.09
C GLY A 276 -26.90 -13.64 9.85
N ILE A 277 -26.87 -12.38 9.45
CA ILE A 277 -26.13 -11.35 10.14
C ILE A 277 -26.66 -11.40 11.56
N ALA A 278 -25.78 -11.61 12.52
CA ALA A 278 -26.15 -11.43 13.92
C ALA A 278 -26.74 -10.02 14.01
N GLN A 279 -28.08 -9.95 14.04
CA GLN A 279 -28.86 -8.72 13.86
C GLN A 279 -28.43 -7.61 14.84
N ASN A 280 -27.69 -7.95 15.88
CA ASN A 280 -27.28 -7.01 16.92
C ASN A 280 -25.78 -6.70 16.97
N GLY A 281 -24.89 -7.48 16.34
CA GLY A 281 -23.45 -7.24 16.37
C GLY A 281 -22.82 -7.07 17.77
N ALA A 282 -23.61 -7.27 18.84
CA ALA A 282 -23.20 -7.01 20.22
C ALA A 282 -21.97 -7.83 20.62
N GLY A 283 -21.87 -9.07 20.14
CA GLY A 283 -20.72 -9.93 20.39
C GLY A 283 -19.41 -9.44 19.74
N TYR A 284 -19.47 -8.46 18.85
CA TYR A 284 -18.33 -7.88 18.14
C TYR A 284 -18.13 -6.39 18.47
N GLY A 285 -18.88 -5.83 19.44
CA GLY A 285 -18.79 -4.42 19.83
C GLY A 285 -19.30 -3.45 18.76
N ALA A 286 -20.37 -3.81 18.05
CA ALA A 286 -20.87 -3.06 16.90
C ALA A 286 -21.22 -1.60 17.22
N ASP A 287 -21.79 -1.31 18.39
CA ASP A 287 -22.19 0.05 18.78
C ASP A 287 -20.97 0.95 19.02
N GLU A 288 -19.92 0.39 19.64
CA GLU A 288 -18.66 1.06 19.84
C GLU A 288 -18.02 1.38 18.49
N VAL A 289 -17.86 0.38 17.61
CA VAL A 289 -17.27 0.56 16.26
C VAL A 289 -18.05 1.62 15.46
N ARG A 290 -19.38 1.57 15.45
CA ARG A 290 -20.22 2.56 14.75
C ARG A 290 -20.02 3.97 15.30
N THR A 291 -19.87 4.09 16.61
CA THR A 291 -19.65 5.40 17.24
C THR A 291 -18.30 5.96 16.87
N GLU A 292 -17.23 5.16 16.97
CA GLU A 292 -15.87 5.57 16.61
C GLU A 292 -15.76 5.94 15.12
N GLU A 293 -16.31 5.14 14.21
CA GLU A 293 -16.23 5.41 12.78
C GLU A 293 -17.07 6.62 12.37
N ARG A 294 -18.19 6.88 13.04
CA ARG A 294 -18.97 8.11 12.84
C ARG A 294 -18.18 9.36 13.27
N GLU A 295 -17.53 9.32 14.42
CA GLU A 295 -16.70 10.45 14.86
C GLU A 295 -15.49 10.67 13.95
N ARG A 296 -14.87 9.57 13.50
CA ARG A 296 -13.80 9.63 12.51
C ARG A 296 -14.26 10.25 11.17
N ALA A 297 -15.44 9.88 10.70
CA ALA A 297 -16.02 10.44 9.47
C ALA A 297 -16.27 11.94 9.60
N LYS A 298 -16.83 12.38 10.72
CA LYS A 298 -17.03 13.82 11.01
C LYS A 298 -15.70 14.59 11.05
N GLU A 299 -14.67 14.01 11.65
CA GLU A 299 -13.35 14.65 11.71
C GLU A 299 -12.72 14.74 10.32
N ARG A 300 -12.84 13.65 9.51
CA ARG A 300 -12.39 13.66 8.13
C ARG A 300 -13.12 14.73 7.29
N GLU A 301 -14.42 14.88 7.48
CA GLU A 301 -15.22 15.91 6.80
C GLU A 301 -14.78 17.32 7.20
N ARG A 302 -14.57 17.57 8.50
CA ARG A 302 -14.03 18.87 9.00
C ARG A 302 -12.66 19.17 8.40
N ARG A 303 -11.76 18.19 8.36
CA ARG A 303 -10.43 18.35 7.74
C ARG A 303 -10.55 18.62 6.23
N SER A 304 -11.42 17.88 5.55
CA SER A 304 -11.68 18.08 4.12
C SER A 304 -12.19 19.49 3.84
N ALA A 305 -13.17 19.96 4.61
CA ALA A 305 -13.69 21.32 4.50
C ALA A 305 -12.59 22.37 4.73
N GLY A 306 -11.80 22.22 5.78
CA GLY A 306 -10.68 23.13 6.07
C GLY A 306 -9.60 23.13 4.97
N TYR A 307 -9.30 21.98 4.39
CA TYR A 307 -8.35 21.91 3.27
C TYR A 307 -8.93 22.50 1.99
N ARG A 308 -10.25 22.33 1.72
CA ARG A 308 -10.91 22.97 0.57
C ARG A 308 -10.88 24.49 0.70
N GLU A 309 -11.24 25.02 1.85
CA GLU A 309 -11.16 26.47 2.11
C GLU A 309 -9.73 26.98 1.91
N ARG A 310 -8.76 26.28 2.48
CA ARG A 310 -7.36 26.69 2.49
C ARG A 310 -6.67 26.62 1.12
N PHE A 311 -6.91 25.57 0.33
CA PHE A 311 -6.19 25.29 -0.90
C PHE A 311 -7.01 25.54 -2.17
N LEU A 312 -8.33 25.64 -2.08
CA LEU A 312 -9.22 25.86 -3.20
C LEU A 312 -9.97 27.20 -3.10
N GLY A 313 -9.91 27.86 -1.92
CA GLY A 313 -10.50 29.18 -1.73
C GLY A 313 -9.89 30.24 -2.65
N ASN A 314 -10.53 31.38 -2.72
CA ASN A 314 -10.12 32.49 -3.63
C ASN A 314 -8.74 33.06 -3.31
N ASP A 315 -8.31 32.96 -2.05
CA ASP A 315 -6.99 33.41 -1.61
C ASP A 315 -5.87 32.40 -1.83
N ALA A 316 -6.19 31.17 -2.22
CA ALA A 316 -5.18 30.14 -2.46
C ALA A 316 -4.24 30.54 -3.60
N ILE A 317 -2.96 30.28 -3.40
CA ILE A 317 -1.92 30.53 -4.42
C ILE A 317 -1.78 29.28 -5.26
N ARG A 318 -1.94 29.44 -6.57
CA ARG A 318 -1.89 28.34 -7.54
C ARG A 318 -0.63 28.44 -8.38
N LEU A 319 0.23 27.43 -8.27
CA LEU A 319 1.52 27.37 -8.92
C LEU A 319 1.50 26.27 -9.98
N PRO A 320 1.58 26.59 -11.27
CA PRO A 320 1.64 25.58 -12.32
C PRO A 320 2.94 24.80 -12.24
N LEU A 321 2.86 23.51 -12.47
CA LEU A 321 3.98 22.59 -12.50
C LEU A 321 4.21 22.07 -13.92
N ARG A 322 5.47 21.98 -14.34
CA ARG A 322 5.85 21.51 -15.68
C ARG A 322 6.75 20.28 -15.64
N ASN A 323 7.77 20.32 -14.78
CA ASN A 323 8.70 19.20 -14.59
C ASN A 323 9.08 19.11 -13.10
N PRO A 324 8.12 18.81 -12.22
CA PRO A 324 8.31 18.88 -10.80
C PRO A 324 9.15 17.71 -10.26
N SER A 325 10.07 18.04 -9.35
CA SER A 325 10.65 17.09 -8.39
C SER A 325 9.98 17.32 -7.03
N ILE A 326 9.30 16.28 -6.52
CA ILE A 326 8.45 16.39 -5.34
C ILE A 326 8.96 15.47 -4.23
N SER A 327 9.09 16.02 -3.02
CA SER A 327 9.47 15.29 -1.81
C SER A 327 8.42 15.47 -0.73
N PHE A 328 7.95 14.36 -0.14
CA PHE A 328 6.92 14.34 0.89
C PHE A 328 7.05 13.10 1.78
N ASP A 329 6.36 13.10 2.93
CA ASP A 329 6.21 11.90 3.77
C ASP A 329 4.98 11.09 3.31
N PRO A 330 5.14 9.85 2.82
CA PRO A 330 4.02 9.03 2.35
C PRO A 330 2.96 8.74 3.42
N ARG A 331 3.31 8.88 4.70
CA ARG A 331 2.39 8.65 5.82
C ARG A 331 1.43 9.80 6.09
N SER A 332 1.66 10.96 5.48
CA SER A 332 0.94 12.20 5.76
C SER A 332 0.08 12.69 4.56
N LEU A 333 -0.48 11.75 3.84
CA LEU A 333 -1.33 12.02 2.69
C LEU A 333 -2.79 12.21 3.11
N PHE A 334 -3.48 13.16 2.50
CA PHE A 334 -4.92 13.34 2.65
C PHE A 334 -5.57 13.52 1.26
N PRO A 335 -6.19 12.48 0.71
CA PRO A 335 -6.95 12.60 -0.54
C PRO A 335 -8.12 13.56 -0.36
N LEU A 336 -8.24 14.53 -1.26
CA LEU A 336 -9.28 15.55 -1.28
C LEU A 336 -10.19 15.36 -2.51
N ASP A 337 -10.75 14.17 -2.64
CA ASP A 337 -11.62 13.72 -3.71
C ASP A 337 -11.09 14.09 -5.12
N ASP A 338 -11.91 14.77 -5.93
CA ASP A 338 -11.53 15.16 -7.29
C ASP A 338 -10.48 16.28 -7.35
N ALA A 339 -10.29 17.01 -6.27
CA ALA A 339 -9.35 18.13 -6.22
C ALA A 339 -7.87 17.69 -6.21
N GLY A 340 -7.58 16.46 -5.80
CA GLY A 340 -6.23 15.96 -5.71
C GLY A 340 -5.87 15.44 -4.32
N THR A 341 -4.60 15.57 -3.92
CA THR A 341 -4.10 15.08 -2.62
C THR A 341 -3.34 16.17 -1.89
N VAL A 342 -3.64 16.35 -0.62
CA VAL A 342 -2.87 17.22 0.28
C VAL A 342 -1.70 16.43 0.86
N TYR A 343 -0.51 17.02 0.77
CA TYR A 343 0.76 16.48 1.29
C TYR A 343 1.29 17.40 2.39
N THR A 344 1.64 16.86 3.55
CA THR A 344 2.11 17.64 4.71
C THR A 344 3.24 16.90 5.46
N PRO A 345 4.51 17.40 5.51
CA PRO A 345 5.02 18.53 4.72
C PRO A 345 5.25 18.18 3.25
N LEU A 346 5.52 19.21 2.45
CA LEU A 346 5.76 19.08 1.02
C LEU A 346 6.92 19.99 0.59
N THR A 347 7.82 19.48 -0.24
CA THR A 347 8.81 20.30 -0.97
C THR A 347 8.67 20.03 -2.46
N VAL A 348 8.57 21.09 -3.25
CA VAL A 348 8.45 21.01 -4.71
C VAL A 348 9.52 21.86 -5.35
N ARG A 349 10.25 21.29 -6.30
CA ARG A 349 11.20 21.99 -7.19
C ARG A 349 10.69 21.92 -8.62
N ASP A 350 10.69 23.06 -9.30
CA ASP A 350 10.33 23.13 -10.71
C ASP A 350 11.16 24.21 -11.43
N GLU A 351 10.84 24.53 -12.68
CA GLU A 351 11.51 25.57 -13.45
C GLU A 351 11.55 26.92 -12.74
N TRP A 352 10.51 27.25 -11.99
CA TRP A 352 10.36 28.53 -11.28
C TRP A 352 11.17 28.61 -9.97
N GLY A 353 11.66 27.51 -9.41
CA GLY A 353 12.41 27.50 -8.17
C GLY A 353 12.10 26.36 -7.24
N GLU A 354 12.11 26.63 -5.93
CA GLU A 354 11.80 25.68 -4.87
C GLU A 354 10.77 26.25 -3.90
N LEU A 355 9.74 25.44 -3.58
CA LEU A 355 8.76 25.74 -2.54
C LEU A 355 8.84 24.67 -1.46
N THR A 356 8.91 25.09 -0.19
CA THR A 356 8.76 24.25 0.99
C THR A 356 7.49 24.65 1.73
N ALA A 357 6.54 23.73 1.88
CA ALA A 357 5.28 23.91 2.57
C ALA A 357 5.20 23.01 3.80
N VAL A 358 5.59 23.53 4.96
CA VAL A 358 5.55 22.79 6.24
C VAL A 358 4.12 22.52 6.71
N SER A 359 3.19 23.40 6.34
CA SER A 359 1.76 23.24 6.62
C SER A 359 0.99 22.56 5.49
N GLY A 360 1.71 22.02 4.50
CA GLY A 360 1.18 21.26 3.38
C GLY A 360 0.78 22.08 2.16
N GLY A 361 0.54 21.36 1.07
CA GLY A 361 0.05 21.84 -0.21
C GLY A 361 -0.81 20.78 -0.89
N LEU A 362 -1.75 21.24 -1.72
CA LEU A 362 -2.60 20.38 -2.54
C LEU A 362 -2.01 20.23 -3.92
N LEU A 363 -1.68 19.00 -4.32
CA LEU A 363 -1.33 18.65 -5.68
C LEU A 363 -2.57 18.15 -6.43
N SER A 364 -2.84 18.68 -7.61
CA SER A 364 -3.87 18.16 -8.52
C SER A 364 -3.59 16.70 -8.89
N ARG A 365 -4.61 15.96 -9.37
CA ARG A 365 -4.48 14.53 -9.72
C ARG A 365 -3.45 14.25 -10.81
N ASP A 366 -3.32 15.17 -11.76
CA ASP A 366 -2.36 15.11 -12.88
C ASP A 366 -0.99 15.71 -12.55
N TRP A 367 -0.81 16.20 -11.31
CA TRP A 367 0.39 16.86 -10.82
C TRP A 367 0.79 18.10 -11.62
N ALA A 368 -0.15 18.70 -12.33
CA ALA A 368 0.07 19.90 -13.12
C ALA A 368 -0.10 21.21 -12.32
N LEU A 369 -0.70 21.13 -11.12
CA LEU A 369 -0.99 22.29 -10.29
C LEU A 369 -0.68 22.01 -8.82
N LEU A 370 0.05 22.92 -8.19
CA LEU A 370 0.24 22.99 -6.74
C LEU A 370 -0.53 24.16 -6.18
N SER A 371 -1.37 23.93 -5.18
CA SER A 371 -2.04 24.98 -4.42
C SER A 371 -1.48 25.04 -3.00
N VAL A 372 -1.15 26.25 -2.52
CA VAL A 372 -0.75 26.51 -1.14
C VAL A 372 -1.67 27.58 -0.53
N SER A 373 -1.66 27.68 0.81
CA SER A 373 -2.50 28.63 1.52
C SER A 373 -2.17 30.06 1.12
N GLY A 374 -3.20 30.84 0.85
CA GLY A 374 -3.11 32.30 0.70
C GLY A 374 -2.99 33.03 2.03
N GLY A 375 -3.48 34.27 2.06
CA GLY A 375 -3.43 35.14 3.23
C GLY A 375 -2.30 36.16 3.14
N VAL A 376 -1.64 36.47 4.27
CA VAL A 376 -0.53 37.44 4.27
C VAL A 376 0.68 36.80 3.61
N VAL A 377 1.07 37.38 2.48
CA VAL A 377 2.26 37.00 1.72
C VAL A 377 3.28 38.11 1.87
N ASP A 378 4.47 37.78 2.34
CA ASP A 378 5.56 38.72 2.55
C ASP A 378 6.81 38.25 1.81
N GLY A 379 7.53 39.21 1.22
CA GLY A 379 8.77 38.91 0.52
C GLY A 379 9.11 39.94 -0.54
N ALA A 380 10.31 39.80 -1.06
CA ALA A 380 10.80 40.62 -2.16
C ALA A 380 11.84 39.84 -2.96
N GLY A 381 12.00 40.21 -4.23
CA GLY A 381 12.96 39.54 -5.12
C GLY A 381 12.70 38.07 -5.28
N SER A 382 13.69 37.23 -4.95
CA SER A 382 13.59 35.78 -5.14
C SER A 382 12.94 35.02 -4.00
N ARG A 383 12.74 35.62 -2.81
CA ARG A 383 12.24 34.89 -1.64
C ARG A 383 10.92 35.47 -1.13
N TRP A 384 9.94 34.57 -1.02
CA TRP A 384 8.60 34.89 -0.54
C TRP A 384 8.14 33.88 0.51
N THR A 385 7.35 34.34 1.47
CA THR A 385 6.78 33.52 2.55
C THR A 385 5.29 33.77 2.69
N GLY A 386 4.57 32.73 3.05
CA GLY A 386 3.17 32.79 3.38
C GLY A 386 2.83 31.86 4.53
N PRO A 387 1.54 31.69 4.87
CA PRO A 387 1.14 30.86 6.00
C PRO A 387 1.57 29.39 5.84
N GLY A 388 2.71 29.06 6.46
CA GLY A 388 3.26 27.71 6.48
C GLY A 388 3.96 27.28 5.19
N TRP A 389 4.42 28.21 4.37
CA TRP A 389 5.25 27.91 3.20
C TRP A 389 6.29 29.00 2.94
N THR A 390 7.34 28.62 2.24
CA THR A 390 8.38 29.52 1.70
C THR A 390 8.65 29.12 0.27
N ILE A 391 8.77 30.09 -0.64
CA ILE A 391 9.20 29.89 -2.01
C ILE A 391 10.50 30.69 -2.27
N VAL A 392 11.44 30.05 -2.97
CA VAL A 392 12.65 30.66 -3.48
C VAL A 392 12.62 30.57 -5.01
N LEU A 393 12.44 31.69 -5.66
CA LEU A 393 12.34 31.78 -7.11
C LEU A 393 13.70 31.84 -7.78
N ARG A 394 13.80 31.25 -8.96
CA ARG A 394 14.96 31.41 -9.85
C ARG A 394 14.92 32.77 -10.55
N GLU A 395 16.06 33.20 -11.05
CA GLU A 395 16.20 34.40 -11.87
C GLU A 395 15.22 34.40 -13.04
N GLY A 396 14.60 35.55 -13.31
CA GLY A 396 13.56 35.69 -14.33
C GLY A 396 12.16 35.23 -13.93
N TRP A 397 11.95 34.78 -12.69
CA TRP A 397 10.64 34.45 -12.17
C TRP A 397 10.21 35.40 -11.05
N ARG A 398 8.93 35.74 -11.04
CA ARG A 398 8.30 36.60 -10.01
C ARG A 398 7.00 36.01 -9.50
N LEU A 399 6.69 36.30 -8.23
CA LEU A 399 5.38 36.06 -7.65
C LEU A 399 4.64 37.38 -7.62
N GLU A 400 3.54 37.48 -8.34
CA GLU A 400 2.79 38.73 -8.50
C GLU A 400 1.31 38.51 -8.15
N ARG A 401 0.66 39.56 -7.67
CA ARG A 401 -0.77 39.58 -7.40
C ARG A 401 -1.52 40.14 -8.59
N GLY A 402 -2.29 39.29 -9.29
CA GLY A 402 -3.20 39.65 -10.37
C GLY A 402 -4.66 39.76 -9.93
N GLY A 403 -5.58 39.91 -10.88
CA GLY A 403 -7.03 39.94 -10.61
C GLY A 403 -7.56 38.63 -10.00
N ASP A 404 -6.98 37.51 -10.36
CA ASP A 404 -7.38 36.16 -9.89
C ASP A 404 -6.54 35.63 -8.71
N GLY A 405 -5.79 36.52 -8.01
CA GLY A 405 -4.95 36.17 -6.88
C GLY A 405 -3.44 36.18 -7.20
N TRP A 406 -2.64 35.48 -6.37
CA TRP A 406 -1.21 35.37 -6.55
C TRP A 406 -0.86 34.31 -7.59
N GLY A 407 0.06 34.64 -8.52
CA GLY A 407 0.53 33.72 -9.55
C GLY A 407 2.02 33.92 -9.89
N LEU A 408 2.61 32.94 -10.56
CA LEU A 408 3.97 33.00 -11.08
C LEU A 408 3.99 33.63 -12.46
N THR A 409 4.85 34.62 -12.65
CA THR A 409 5.14 35.24 -13.94
C THR A 409 6.61 35.05 -14.29
N LYS A 410 6.90 34.83 -15.58
CA LYS A 410 8.26 34.77 -16.09
C LYS A 410 8.55 36.07 -16.82
N GLU A 411 9.60 36.79 -16.42
CA GLU A 411 10.09 37.91 -17.21
C GLU A 411 10.63 37.38 -18.54
N TRP A 412 9.98 37.75 -19.62
CA TRP A 412 10.60 37.61 -20.93
C TRP A 412 11.70 38.68 -20.98
N GLY A 413 12.95 38.24 -21.08
CA GLY A 413 14.05 39.15 -21.34
C GLY A 413 13.68 40.04 -22.51
N SER A 414 13.70 41.36 -22.32
CA SER A 414 13.52 42.29 -23.38
C SER A 414 14.60 41.98 -24.43
N GLY A 415 14.13 41.33 -25.51
CA GLY A 415 14.99 41.01 -26.62
C GLY A 415 15.70 42.30 -27.07
N VAL A 416 17.01 42.22 -27.11
CA VAL A 416 17.86 43.17 -27.75
C VAL A 416 17.24 43.46 -29.13
N GLY A 417 16.80 44.68 -29.33
CA GLY A 417 16.26 45.12 -30.60
C GLY A 417 17.25 44.81 -31.71
N ASP A 418 16.75 44.29 -32.79
CA ASP A 418 17.45 44.17 -34.07
C ASP A 418 17.96 45.57 -34.48
N PRO A 419 19.25 45.80 -34.59
CA PRO A 419 19.76 47.05 -35.09
C PRO A 419 19.68 47.04 -36.61
N GLY A 420 18.61 47.69 -37.09
CA GLY A 420 18.74 48.47 -38.30
C GLY A 420 18.94 47.75 -39.61
N ASP A 421 17.88 47.63 -40.33
CA ASP A 421 17.94 47.82 -41.80
C ASP A 421 18.04 49.33 -42.07
N ALA A 422 19.22 49.78 -42.32
CA ALA A 422 19.50 51.11 -42.90
C ALA A 422 20.07 50.93 -44.27
N GLY A 423 19.25 51.07 -45.26
CA GLY A 423 19.43 51.74 -46.53
C GLY A 423 20.61 51.30 -47.43
N GLU A 424 20.32 50.78 -48.55
CA GLU A 424 20.48 51.30 -49.91
C GLU A 424 19.96 50.29 -50.95
#